data_6620a846b0bf374979d01d72cc060121
#
_entry.id   6620a846b0bf374979d01d72cc060121
#
_cell.length_a   1.000
_cell.length_b   1.000
_cell.length_c   1.000
_cell.angle_alpha   90.00
_cell.angle_beta   90.00
_cell.angle_gamma   90.00
#
_symmetry.space_group_name_H-M   'P 1'
#
loop_
_entity.id
_entity.type
_entity.pdbx_description
1 polymer ?
#
loop_
_entity_poly.entity_id
_entity_poly.type
_entity_poly.pdbx_seq_one_letter_code
_entity_poly.pdbx_strand_id
1 'polypeptide(L)'
;MSETLKVAITGCGVIGRTHAVALQEFPGASIVALVDAIPDAAVALADFIEKSGRPRPSVHASIADAFAAADIDLVALATPSGLHIQQGLEVLAAGKHVVIEKPLDVDLSRAQEIEAAANEAARRGVVASVISQHRFDQASVAVADAVAKGRFGRLTSAIASVAWWRGQGYYDSGDWRGTWSMDGGGALMNQGVHTVDLLLWFMGRPVEIHAHTARLAHERIEVEDTAVATVTFENGGLAVLHATTAAYPGLTVRVQLMGSEGSAVVDNDQLHYFHAKDAGGPSADMGLQGGGNQAREELAKYPAEDYEAKDPTVYPAGHIRQYRDILGAITEGRQPGVTVSDAVNALAAVRAVYVSATLNQAVLFDDVLAGKYNDLEVRTGSTATESA
;
A
#
# COMPACT_ATOMS: atom_id res chain seq x y z
N MET A 1 -19.44 27.31 6.47
CA MET A 1 -18.61 26.34 7.20
C MET A 1 -18.91 25.02 6.53
N SER A 2 -17.92 24.29 6.01
CA SER A 2 -18.14 22.93 5.52
C SER A 2 -18.59 22.06 6.70
N GLU A 3 -19.59 21.23 6.46
CA GLU A 3 -20.09 20.27 7.45
C GLU A 3 -18.96 19.33 7.86
N THR A 4 -18.82 19.04 9.17
CA THR A 4 -17.78 18.15 9.68
C THR A 4 -18.08 16.72 9.25
N LEU A 5 -17.17 16.06 8.54
CA LEU A 5 -17.29 14.66 8.14
C LEU A 5 -17.31 13.74 9.37
N LYS A 6 -18.33 12.92 9.48
CA LYS A 6 -18.52 11.96 10.55
C LYS A 6 -17.90 10.62 10.15
N VAL A 7 -16.92 10.16 10.90
CA VAL A 7 -16.11 8.99 10.57
C VAL A 7 -16.38 7.85 11.54
N ALA A 8 -16.56 6.64 11.00
CA ALA A 8 -16.47 5.41 11.77
C ALA A 8 -15.13 4.70 11.51
N ILE A 9 -14.57 4.04 12.53
CA ILE A 9 -13.42 3.15 12.40
C ILE A 9 -13.87 1.74 12.72
N THR A 10 -13.62 0.80 11.80
CA THR A 10 -13.91 -0.63 11.96
C THR A 10 -12.60 -1.40 12.09
N GLY A 11 -12.44 -2.14 13.20
CA GLY A 11 -11.16 -2.72 13.61
C GLY A 11 -10.38 -1.77 14.52
N CYS A 12 -10.47 -2.00 15.83
CA CYS A 12 -9.96 -1.09 16.88
C CYS A 12 -8.60 -1.53 17.44
N GLY A 13 -7.83 -2.32 16.68
CA GLY A 13 -6.47 -2.74 17.01
C GLY A 13 -5.43 -1.63 16.80
N VAL A 14 -4.15 -2.03 16.62
CA VAL A 14 -3.03 -1.10 16.42
C VAL A 14 -3.26 -0.18 15.21
N ILE A 15 -3.72 -0.74 14.09
CA ILE A 15 -3.95 0.04 12.86
C ILE A 15 -5.17 0.95 13.02
N GLY A 16 -6.27 0.50 13.64
CA GLY A 16 -7.41 1.37 13.97
C GLY A 16 -7.01 2.56 14.83
N ARG A 17 -6.08 2.36 15.77
CA ARG A 17 -5.49 3.46 16.56
C ARG A 17 -4.66 4.42 15.68
N THR A 18 -3.91 3.90 14.70
CA THR A 18 -3.18 4.74 13.73
C THR A 18 -4.15 5.64 12.94
N HIS A 19 -5.26 5.07 12.44
CA HIS A 19 -6.31 5.85 11.78
C HIS A 19 -6.91 6.91 12.72
N ALA A 20 -7.19 6.55 13.98
CA ALA A 20 -7.75 7.48 14.95
C ALA A 20 -6.80 8.66 15.20
N VAL A 21 -5.50 8.40 15.38
CA VAL A 21 -4.48 9.46 15.56
C VAL A 21 -4.39 10.34 14.31
N ALA A 22 -4.37 9.73 13.11
CA ALA A 22 -4.29 10.49 11.86
C ALA A 22 -5.51 11.39 11.64
N LEU A 23 -6.71 10.89 11.88
CA LEU A 23 -7.97 11.65 11.72
C LEU A 23 -8.09 12.80 12.70
N GLN A 24 -7.52 12.69 13.89
CA GLN A 24 -7.54 13.76 14.90
C GLN A 24 -6.76 15.02 14.49
N GLU A 25 -5.87 14.93 13.50
CA GLU A 25 -5.16 16.08 12.94
C GLU A 25 -6.06 16.97 12.05
N PHE A 26 -7.29 16.52 11.71
CA PHE A 26 -8.19 17.24 10.82
C PHE A 26 -9.42 17.78 11.59
N PRO A 27 -9.51 19.11 11.80
CA PRO A 27 -10.69 19.72 12.45
C PRO A 27 -12.01 19.47 11.70
N GLY A 28 -11.93 19.20 10.39
CA GLY A 28 -13.09 18.89 9.53
C GLY A 28 -13.53 17.44 9.58
N ALA A 29 -12.93 16.58 10.42
CA ALA A 29 -13.32 15.18 10.61
C ALA A 29 -13.58 14.89 12.08
N SER A 30 -14.61 14.11 12.37
CA SER A 30 -14.98 13.69 13.73
C SER A 30 -15.21 12.18 13.76
N ILE A 31 -14.51 11.48 14.63
CA ILE A 31 -14.74 10.05 14.86
C ILE A 31 -15.98 9.92 15.75
N VAL A 32 -17.07 9.40 15.20
CA VAL A 32 -18.37 9.30 15.90
C VAL A 32 -18.71 7.88 16.32
N ALA A 33 -18.13 6.86 15.65
CA ALA A 33 -18.42 5.47 15.94
C ALA A 33 -17.14 4.61 15.81
N LEU A 34 -17.08 3.57 16.64
CA LEU A 34 -16.06 2.52 16.58
C LEU A 34 -16.75 1.17 16.48
N VAL A 35 -16.25 0.30 15.60
CA VAL A 35 -16.81 -1.03 15.36
C VAL A 35 -15.72 -2.07 15.55
N ASP A 36 -15.95 -3.03 16.44
CA ASP A 36 -15.08 -4.20 16.62
C ASP A 36 -15.88 -5.39 17.15
N ALA A 37 -15.56 -6.58 16.66
CA ALA A 37 -16.14 -7.83 17.18
C ALA A 37 -15.70 -8.12 18.63
N ILE A 38 -14.58 -7.51 19.07
CA ILE A 38 -14.06 -7.59 20.43
C ILE A 38 -14.42 -6.26 21.16
N PRO A 39 -15.47 -6.23 22.00
CA PRO A 39 -15.95 -4.99 22.61
C PRO A 39 -14.87 -4.23 23.38
N ASP A 40 -13.99 -4.94 24.09
CA ASP A 40 -12.92 -4.32 24.88
C ASP A 40 -11.92 -3.55 24.02
N ALA A 41 -11.65 -3.99 22.79
CA ALA A 41 -10.78 -3.27 21.86
C ALA A 41 -11.40 -1.93 21.42
N ALA A 42 -12.70 -1.93 21.11
CA ALA A 42 -13.41 -0.71 20.75
C ALA A 42 -13.54 0.26 21.95
N VAL A 43 -13.82 -0.26 23.15
CA VAL A 43 -13.87 0.54 24.38
C VAL A 43 -12.49 1.18 24.66
N ALA A 44 -11.41 0.40 24.58
CA ALA A 44 -10.06 0.92 24.79
C ALA A 44 -9.68 2.05 23.81
N LEU A 45 -10.09 1.93 22.53
CA LEU A 45 -9.87 2.99 21.55
C LEU A 45 -10.77 4.22 21.82
N ALA A 46 -12.03 4.03 22.27
CA ALA A 46 -12.90 5.12 22.65
C ALA A 46 -12.32 5.92 23.86
N ASP A 47 -11.81 5.20 24.86
CA ASP A 47 -11.14 5.82 26.03
C ASP A 47 -9.88 6.59 25.62
N PHE A 48 -9.11 6.05 24.64
CA PHE A 48 -7.94 6.75 24.09
C PHE A 48 -8.34 8.06 23.40
N ILE A 49 -9.38 8.03 22.56
CA ILE A 49 -9.87 9.23 21.85
C ILE A 49 -10.38 10.27 22.85
N GLU A 50 -11.16 9.87 23.86
CA GLU A 50 -11.67 10.77 24.89
C GLU A 50 -10.54 11.41 25.72
N LYS A 51 -9.54 10.63 26.11
CA LYS A 51 -8.34 11.11 26.82
C LYS A 51 -7.52 12.09 26.00
N SER A 52 -7.60 12.06 24.69
CA SER A 52 -6.95 13.03 23.80
C SER A 52 -7.72 14.36 23.68
N GLY A 53 -8.84 14.52 24.43
CA GLY A 53 -9.66 15.73 24.44
C GLY A 53 -10.70 15.81 23.30
N ARG A 54 -10.97 14.68 22.62
CA ARG A 54 -12.02 14.59 21.60
C ARG A 54 -13.29 13.97 22.19
N PRO A 55 -14.48 14.22 21.61
CA PRO A 55 -15.71 13.54 22.02
C PRO A 55 -15.54 12.02 21.96
N ARG A 56 -16.07 11.33 22.97
CA ARG A 56 -16.06 9.87 23.02
C ARG A 56 -16.95 9.30 21.91
N PRO A 57 -16.42 8.44 21.00
CA PRO A 57 -17.23 7.77 19.98
C PRO A 57 -18.16 6.71 20.62
N SER A 58 -19.28 6.43 19.96
CA SER A 58 -20.11 5.28 20.30
C SER A 58 -19.41 3.97 19.87
N VAL A 59 -19.71 2.88 20.58
CA VAL A 59 -19.10 1.55 20.34
C VAL A 59 -20.18 0.57 19.85
N HIS A 60 -19.87 -0.17 18.79
CA HIS A 60 -20.79 -1.08 18.13
C HIS A 60 -20.10 -2.41 17.78
N ALA A 61 -20.90 -3.48 17.67
CA ALA A 61 -20.40 -4.80 17.27
C ALA A 61 -20.36 -4.99 15.74
N SER A 62 -21.14 -4.21 14.98
CA SER A 62 -21.21 -4.30 13.52
C SER A 62 -21.31 -2.92 12.86
N ILE A 63 -20.98 -2.85 11.57
CA ILE A 63 -21.16 -1.64 10.74
C ILE A 63 -22.64 -1.28 10.66
N ALA A 64 -23.53 -2.27 10.51
CA ALA A 64 -24.98 -2.06 10.47
C ALA A 64 -25.50 -1.41 11.74
N ASP A 65 -25.04 -1.84 12.92
CA ASP A 65 -25.41 -1.23 14.21
C ASP A 65 -24.95 0.23 14.29
N ALA A 66 -23.71 0.50 13.80
CA ALA A 66 -23.18 1.86 13.79
C ALA A 66 -23.97 2.78 12.85
N PHE A 67 -24.37 2.31 11.67
CA PHE A 67 -25.24 3.07 10.73
C PHE A 67 -26.65 3.32 11.30
N ALA A 68 -27.19 2.38 12.08
CA ALA A 68 -28.49 2.56 12.72
C ALA A 68 -28.44 3.58 13.86
N ALA A 69 -27.29 3.72 14.52
CA ALA A 69 -27.13 4.56 15.73
C ALA A 69 -26.57 5.96 15.45
N ALA A 70 -25.79 6.14 14.38
CA ALA A 70 -25.12 7.40 14.07
C ALA A 70 -25.20 7.71 12.57
N ASP A 71 -25.26 9.01 12.25
CA ASP A 71 -25.03 9.48 10.90
C ASP A 71 -23.52 9.41 10.62
N ILE A 72 -23.11 8.64 9.62
CA ILE A 72 -21.72 8.37 9.26
C ILE A 72 -21.55 8.70 7.78
N ASP A 73 -20.48 9.43 7.44
CA ASP A 73 -20.16 9.82 6.08
C ASP A 73 -19.03 8.96 5.49
N LEU A 74 -18.06 8.58 6.33
CA LEU A 74 -16.86 7.83 5.95
C LEU A 74 -16.60 6.68 6.93
N VAL A 75 -16.26 5.51 6.40
CA VAL A 75 -15.80 4.36 7.21
C VAL A 75 -14.35 4.04 6.88
N ALA A 76 -13.50 3.96 7.91
CA ALA A 76 -12.15 3.43 7.80
C ALA A 76 -12.14 1.95 8.23
N LEU A 77 -11.74 1.06 7.32
CA LEU A 77 -11.67 -0.38 7.54
C LEU A 77 -10.22 -0.76 7.90
N ALA A 78 -9.99 -1.14 9.14
CA ALA A 78 -8.72 -1.56 9.72
C ALA A 78 -8.81 -2.97 10.34
N THR A 79 -9.70 -3.79 9.82
CA THR A 79 -9.92 -5.20 10.20
C THR A 79 -8.89 -6.12 9.54
N PRO A 80 -8.87 -7.42 9.85
CA PRO A 80 -8.09 -8.40 9.07
C PRO A 80 -8.45 -8.38 7.58
N SER A 81 -7.45 -8.56 6.71
CA SER A 81 -7.57 -8.39 5.25
C SER A 81 -8.71 -9.20 4.62
N GLY A 82 -8.96 -10.42 5.10
CA GLY A 82 -10.05 -11.27 4.60
C GLY A 82 -11.47 -10.70 4.82
N LEU A 83 -11.63 -9.64 5.62
CA LEU A 83 -12.92 -8.97 5.87
C LEU A 83 -13.10 -7.68 5.06
N HIS A 84 -12.03 -7.14 4.46
CA HIS A 84 -12.04 -5.83 3.81
C HIS A 84 -13.09 -5.73 2.72
N ILE A 85 -13.18 -6.73 1.84
CA ILE A 85 -14.09 -6.69 0.69
C ILE A 85 -15.55 -6.70 1.14
N GLN A 86 -15.93 -7.65 1.99
CA GLN A 86 -17.31 -7.74 2.48
C GLN A 86 -17.74 -6.44 3.15
N GLN A 87 -16.92 -5.92 4.04
CA GLN A 87 -17.22 -4.68 4.77
C GLN A 87 -17.20 -3.46 3.83
N GLY A 88 -16.27 -3.40 2.88
CA GLY A 88 -16.21 -2.35 1.90
C GLY A 88 -17.45 -2.31 1.00
N LEU A 89 -17.93 -3.47 0.54
CA LEU A 89 -19.16 -3.58 -0.24
C LEU A 89 -20.39 -3.14 0.58
N GLU A 90 -20.47 -3.50 1.87
CA GLU A 90 -21.54 -3.04 2.79
C GLU A 90 -21.54 -1.50 2.89
N VAL A 91 -20.38 -0.88 3.08
CA VAL A 91 -20.24 0.58 3.18
C VAL A 91 -20.63 1.28 1.87
N LEU A 92 -20.15 0.78 0.72
CA LEU A 92 -20.43 1.34 -0.59
C LEU A 92 -21.93 1.19 -0.97
N ALA A 93 -22.57 0.07 -0.58
CA ALA A 93 -23.99 -0.17 -0.77
C ALA A 93 -24.85 0.82 0.05
N ALA A 94 -24.37 1.23 1.24
CA ALA A 94 -24.99 2.28 2.04
C ALA A 94 -24.74 3.70 1.49
N GLY A 95 -24.01 3.85 0.39
CA GLY A 95 -23.69 5.14 -0.23
C GLY A 95 -22.69 5.99 0.58
N LYS A 96 -21.87 5.35 1.42
CA LYS A 96 -20.90 6.02 2.27
C LYS A 96 -19.49 5.91 1.69
N HIS A 97 -18.62 6.90 1.97
CA HIS A 97 -17.21 6.87 1.61
C HIS A 97 -16.50 5.76 2.39
N VAL A 98 -15.45 5.19 1.78
CA VAL A 98 -14.68 4.13 2.44
C VAL A 98 -13.18 4.32 2.25
N VAL A 99 -12.42 4.05 3.30
CA VAL A 99 -10.96 3.87 3.29
C VAL A 99 -10.66 2.46 3.76
N ILE A 100 -9.90 1.71 2.99
CA ILE A 100 -9.61 0.30 3.25
C ILE A 100 -8.12 0.14 3.50
N GLU A 101 -7.76 -0.61 4.54
CA GLU A 101 -6.37 -0.95 4.80
C GLU A 101 -5.80 -1.92 3.75
N LYS A 102 -4.49 -1.91 3.64
CA LYS A 102 -3.75 -2.85 2.80
C LYS A 102 -3.44 -4.17 3.56
N PRO A 103 -3.22 -5.28 2.85
CA PRO A 103 -3.58 -5.48 1.45
C PRO A 103 -5.09 -5.40 1.25
N LEU A 104 -5.52 -5.08 0.02
CA LEU A 104 -6.95 -4.91 -0.28
C LEU A 104 -7.75 -6.19 0.04
N ASP A 105 -7.19 -7.34 -0.35
CA ASP A 105 -7.65 -8.68 0.01
C ASP A 105 -6.50 -9.69 -0.20
N VAL A 106 -6.73 -10.94 0.13
CA VAL A 106 -5.86 -12.08 -0.19
C VAL A 106 -6.25 -12.75 -1.52
N ASP A 107 -7.45 -12.48 -2.03
CA ASP A 107 -8.04 -13.03 -3.24
C ASP A 107 -8.33 -11.93 -4.27
N LEU A 108 -7.74 -12.09 -5.47
CA LEU A 108 -7.88 -11.12 -6.55
C LEU A 108 -9.31 -11.04 -7.10
N SER A 109 -10.05 -12.15 -7.17
CA SER A 109 -11.42 -12.16 -7.69
C SER A 109 -12.35 -11.34 -6.82
N ARG A 110 -12.22 -11.45 -5.50
CA ARG A 110 -12.95 -10.64 -4.53
C ARG A 110 -12.55 -9.15 -4.61
N ALA A 111 -11.26 -8.87 -4.81
CA ALA A 111 -10.77 -7.51 -4.99
C ALA A 111 -11.39 -6.84 -6.23
N GLN A 112 -11.66 -7.59 -7.30
CA GLN A 112 -12.34 -7.08 -8.49
C GLN A 112 -13.84 -6.78 -8.26
N GLU A 113 -14.49 -7.48 -7.35
CA GLU A 113 -15.88 -7.17 -6.98
C GLU A 113 -15.99 -5.79 -6.34
N ILE A 114 -15.09 -5.47 -5.41
CA ILE A 114 -15.10 -4.13 -4.78
C ILE A 114 -14.63 -3.04 -5.74
N GLU A 115 -13.75 -3.35 -6.70
CA GLU A 115 -13.36 -2.40 -7.76
C GLU A 115 -14.57 -1.97 -8.58
N ALA A 116 -15.38 -2.93 -9.01
CA ALA A 116 -16.62 -2.65 -9.75
C ALA A 116 -17.59 -1.80 -8.92
N ALA A 117 -17.78 -2.14 -7.64
CA ALA A 117 -18.64 -1.39 -6.73
C ALA A 117 -18.10 0.03 -6.46
N ALA A 118 -16.79 0.20 -6.30
CA ALA A 118 -16.15 1.50 -6.11
C ALA A 118 -16.30 2.39 -7.36
N ASN A 119 -16.12 1.83 -8.55
CA ASN A 119 -16.32 2.55 -9.81
C ASN A 119 -17.78 3.01 -10.00
N GLU A 120 -18.76 2.20 -9.59
CA GLU A 120 -20.15 2.59 -9.60
C GLU A 120 -20.46 3.66 -8.54
N ALA A 121 -19.90 3.52 -7.34
CA ALA A 121 -20.06 4.49 -6.26
C ALA A 121 -19.45 5.86 -6.63
N ALA A 122 -18.31 5.87 -7.32
CA ALA A 122 -17.64 7.10 -7.80
C ALA A 122 -18.52 7.93 -8.72
N ARG A 123 -19.39 7.31 -9.56
CA ARG A 123 -20.36 8.03 -10.41
C ARG A 123 -21.41 8.78 -9.60
N ARG A 124 -21.60 8.41 -8.33
CA ARG A 124 -22.50 9.06 -7.37
C ARG A 124 -21.80 10.01 -6.42
N GLY A 125 -20.50 10.28 -6.65
CA GLY A 125 -19.67 11.14 -5.80
C GLY A 125 -19.15 10.48 -4.52
N VAL A 126 -19.24 9.15 -4.42
CA VAL A 126 -18.71 8.40 -3.27
C VAL A 126 -17.25 8.09 -3.52
N VAL A 127 -16.39 8.43 -2.57
CA VAL A 127 -14.95 8.16 -2.60
C VAL A 127 -14.65 6.82 -1.94
N ALA A 128 -13.93 5.96 -2.65
CA ALA A 128 -13.32 4.74 -2.15
C ALA A 128 -11.82 4.79 -2.36
N SER A 129 -11.04 4.61 -1.29
CA SER A 129 -9.58 4.65 -1.32
C SER A 129 -8.99 3.47 -0.55
N VAL A 130 -7.82 3.02 -0.97
CA VAL A 130 -7.05 2.00 -0.25
C VAL A 130 -5.79 2.65 0.30
N ILE A 131 -5.36 2.23 1.48
CA ILE A 131 -4.15 2.79 2.09
C ILE A 131 -2.92 2.35 1.28
N SER A 132 -2.23 3.35 0.73
CA SER A 132 -0.90 3.25 0.13
C SER A 132 -0.13 4.53 0.49
N GLN A 133 0.12 4.68 1.76
CA GLN A 133 0.62 5.92 2.36
C GLN A 133 1.97 6.37 1.78
N HIS A 134 2.81 5.44 1.30
CA HIS A 134 4.12 5.75 0.73
C HIS A 134 4.05 6.51 -0.61
N ARG A 135 2.89 6.52 -1.30
CA ARG A 135 2.68 7.41 -2.45
C ARG A 135 2.64 8.89 -2.05
N PHE A 136 2.40 9.19 -0.76
CA PHE A 136 2.31 10.54 -0.22
C PHE A 136 3.59 10.99 0.51
N ASP A 137 4.62 10.15 0.57
CA ASP A 137 5.93 10.54 1.04
C ASP A 137 6.56 11.53 0.06
N GLN A 138 7.18 12.58 0.59
CA GLN A 138 7.72 13.68 -0.21
C GLN A 138 8.68 13.20 -1.31
N ALA A 139 9.50 12.20 -1.00
CA ALA A 139 10.41 11.58 -1.95
C ALA A 139 9.65 10.89 -3.10
N SER A 140 8.61 10.13 -2.78
CA SER A 140 7.78 9.41 -3.76
C SER A 140 7.02 10.40 -4.66
N VAL A 141 6.44 11.45 -4.07
CA VAL A 141 5.75 12.52 -4.81
C VAL A 141 6.72 13.21 -5.78
N ALA A 142 7.94 13.55 -5.33
CA ALA A 142 8.95 14.18 -6.17
C ALA A 142 9.34 13.32 -7.38
N VAL A 143 9.49 12.00 -7.16
CA VAL A 143 9.80 11.04 -8.24
C VAL A 143 8.61 10.91 -9.20
N ALA A 144 7.39 10.73 -8.69
CA ALA A 144 6.19 10.62 -9.51
C ALA A 144 5.94 11.87 -10.37
N ASP A 145 6.12 13.06 -9.79
CA ASP A 145 6.03 14.33 -10.48
C ASP A 145 7.06 14.43 -11.63
N ALA A 146 8.28 13.99 -11.38
CA ALA A 146 9.33 13.98 -12.40
C ALA A 146 9.01 13.01 -13.55
N VAL A 147 8.46 11.81 -13.23
CA VAL A 147 7.98 10.85 -14.21
C VAL A 147 6.85 11.44 -15.05
N ALA A 148 5.81 11.97 -14.40
CA ALA A 148 4.64 12.54 -15.07
C ALA A 148 5.00 13.72 -15.99
N LYS A 149 6.03 14.52 -15.62
CA LYS A 149 6.55 15.63 -16.41
C LYS A 149 7.59 15.21 -17.46
N GLY A 150 7.88 13.90 -17.59
CA GLY A 150 8.84 13.36 -18.54
C GLY A 150 10.31 13.76 -18.28
N ARG A 151 10.63 14.21 -17.06
CA ARG A 151 11.98 14.72 -16.70
C ARG A 151 13.06 13.65 -16.71
N PHE A 152 12.68 12.38 -16.64
CA PHE A 152 13.62 11.25 -16.75
C PHE A 152 13.76 10.74 -18.19
N GLY A 153 13.09 11.35 -19.16
CA GLY A 153 13.02 10.86 -20.52
C GLY A 153 12.26 9.52 -20.60
N ARG A 154 12.73 8.62 -21.45
CA ARG A 154 12.17 7.26 -21.52
C ARG A 154 12.64 6.45 -20.31
N LEU A 155 11.71 5.94 -19.51
CA LEU A 155 12.03 5.02 -18.42
C LEU A 155 12.61 3.73 -18.99
N THR A 156 13.80 3.34 -18.53
CA THR A 156 14.55 2.17 -19.04
C THR A 156 14.50 1.01 -18.09
N SER A 157 14.68 1.27 -16.79
CA SER A 157 14.67 0.21 -15.80
C SER A 157 14.37 0.71 -14.39
N ALA A 158 14.00 -0.24 -13.51
CA ALA A 158 13.83 0.00 -12.08
C ALA A 158 14.33 -1.18 -11.24
N ILE A 159 14.69 -0.90 -9.99
CA ILE A 159 14.94 -1.91 -8.96
C ILE A 159 14.08 -1.56 -7.75
N ALA A 160 13.23 -2.48 -7.34
CA ALA A 160 12.37 -2.35 -6.18
C ALA A 160 12.71 -3.45 -5.18
N SER A 161 13.14 -3.09 -3.98
CA SER A 161 13.64 -4.05 -2.99
C SER A 161 13.12 -3.73 -1.59
N VAL A 162 12.62 -4.76 -0.91
CA VAL A 162 12.37 -4.79 0.53
C VAL A 162 13.24 -5.86 1.13
N ALA A 163 14.23 -5.47 1.91
CA ALA A 163 15.20 -6.39 2.51
C ALA A 163 15.14 -6.28 4.04
N TRP A 164 14.06 -6.78 4.63
CA TRP A 164 13.86 -6.72 6.07
C TRP A 164 14.23 -8.03 6.75
N TRP A 165 14.34 -7.96 8.07
CA TRP A 165 14.39 -9.11 8.94
C TRP A 165 13.14 -9.19 9.81
N ARG A 166 12.52 -10.37 9.82
CA ARG A 166 11.53 -10.76 10.82
C ARG A 166 12.07 -12.00 11.53
N GLY A 167 12.14 -11.98 12.85
CA GLY A 167 12.46 -13.19 13.60
C GLY A 167 11.31 -14.20 13.57
N GLN A 168 11.58 -15.47 13.83
CA GLN A 168 10.54 -16.52 13.86
C GLN A 168 9.37 -16.14 14.79
N GLY A 169 9.63 -15.48 15.94
CA GLY A 169 8.60 -15.00 16.85
C GLY A 169 7.59 -14.02 16.25
N TYR A 170 7.91 -13.35 15.14
CA TYR A 170 6.93 -12.57 14.41
C TYR A 170 5.87 -13.47 13.77
N TYR A 171 6.28 -14.55 13.15
CA TYR A 171 5.36 -15.52 12.53
C TYR A 171 4.60 -16.32 13.60
N ASP A 172 5.25 -16.67 14.69
CA ASP A 172 4.64 -17.42 15.80
C ASP A 172 3.69 -16.55 16.67
N SER A 173 3.58 -15.24 16.41
CA SER A 173 2.73 -14.33 17.19
C SER A 173 1.23 -14.43 16.90
N GLY A 174 0.83 -15.26 15.96
CA GLY A 174 -0.58 -15.51 15.62
C GLY A 174 -0.72 -16.62 14.57
N ASP A 175 -1.68 -17.51 14.77
CA ASP A 175 -1.91 -18.70 13.95
C ASP A 175 -2.25 -18.39 12.47
N TRP A 176 -2.65 -17.15 12.17
CA TRP A 176 -2.97 -16.71 10.82
C TRP A 176 -1.74 -16.26 10.02
N ARG A 177 -0.65 -15.91 10.72
CA ARG A 177 0.55 -15.41 10.07
C ARG A 177 1.29 -16.50 9.31
N GLY A 178 1.75 -16.15 8.13
CA GLY A 178 2.49 -17.07 7.27
C GLY A 178 1.63 -18.18 6.65
N THR A 179 0.30 -18.02 6.61
CA THR A 179 -0.61 -18.95 5.93
C THR A 179 -1.13 -18.35 4.62
N TRP A 180 -1.33 -19.18 3.60
CA TRP A 180 -1.93 -18.74 2.33
C TRP A 180 -3.38 -18.26 2.50
N SER A 181 -4.13 -18.93 3.39
CA SER A 181 -5.57 -18.70 3.55
C SER A 181 -5.91 -17.38 4.24
N MET A 182 -5.08 -16.93 5.18
CA MET A 182 -5.39 -15.76 6.01
C MET A 182 -4.44 -14.58 5.78
N ASP A 183 -3.16 -14.87 5.52
CA ASP A 183 -2.13 -13.86 5.26
C ASP A 183 -1.98 -13.57 3.75
N GLY A 184 -2.37 -14.54 2.90
CA GLY A 184 -2.40 -14.42 1.44
C GLY A 184 -1.02 -14.44 0.79
N GLY A 185 0.05 -14.48 1.57
CA GLY A 185 1.44 -14.48 1.12
C GLY A 185 2.40 -14.09 2.24
N GLY A 186 3.67 -14.09 1.94
CA GLY A 186 4.74 -13.82 2.91
C GLY A 186 5.36 -12.43 2.77
N ALA A 187 6.68 -12.41 2.57
CA ALA A 187 7.46 -11.18 2.50
C ALA A 187 6.94 -10.21 1.43
N LEU A 188 6.52 -10.71 0.27
CA LEU A 188 6.03 -9.86 -0.81
C LEU A 188 4.65 -9.27 -0.50
N MET A 189 3.69 -10.09 -0.05
CA MET A 189 2.32 -9.63 0.23
C MET A 189 2.27 -8.65 1.40
N ASN A 190 2.97 -8.94 2.49
CA ASN A 190 2.85 -8.15 3.72
C ASN A 190 3.79 -6.95 3.77
N GLN A 191 5.06 -7.13 3.41
CA GLN A 191 6.08 -6.08 3.47
C GLN A 191 6.29 -5.44 2.09
N GLY A 192 6.26 -6.24 1.03
CA GLY A 192 6.58 -5.82 -0.33
C GLY A 192 5.46 -5.09 -1.07
N VAL A 193 4.19 -5.24 -0.67
CA VAL A 193 3.05 -4.68 -1.41
C VAL A 193 3.14 -3.17 -1.64
N HIS A 194 3.65 -2.41 -0.67
CA HIS A 194 3.87 -0.97 -0.82
C HIS A 194 4.94 -0.65 -1.87
N THR A 195 6.00 -1.45 -1.90
CA THR A 195 7.09 -1.28 -2.86
C THR A 195 6.65 -1.70 -4.27
N VAL A 196 5.80 -2.74 -4.38
CA VAL A 196 5.12 -3.10 -5.63
C VAL A 196 4.24 -1.96 -6.11
N ASP A 197 3.42 -1.38 -5.24
CA ASP A 197 2.56 -0.24 -5.57
C ASP A 197 3.37 0.96 -6.09
N LEU A 198 4.45 1.34 -5.42
CA LEU A 198 5.35 2.41 -5.88
C LEU A 198 6.00 2.07 -7.22
N LEU A 199 6.44 0.83 -7.42
CA LEU A 199 7.02 0.39 -8.69
C LEU A 199 6.03 0.56 -9.84
N LEU A 200 4.78 0.12 -9.65
CA LEU A 200 3.72 0.28 -10.66
C LEU A 200 3.37 1.76 -10.89
N TRP A 201 3.30 2.55 -9.83
CA TRP A 201 3.02 3.97 -9.94
C TRP A 201 4.07 4.73 -10.76
N PHE A 202 5.35 4.37 -10.61
CA PHE A 202 6.43 5.02 -11.34
C PHE A 202 6.61 4.46 -12.76
N MET A 203 6.55 3.13 -12.92
CA MET A 203 6.87 2.47 -14.19
C MET A 203 5.66 2.27 -15.11
N GLY A 204 4.45 2.36 -14.56
CA GLY A 204 3.20 2.11 -15.29
C GLY A 204 2.77 0.65 -15.28
N ARG A 205 2.02 0.25 -16.31
CA ARG A 205 1.38 -1.07 -16.38
C ARG A 205 2.40 -2.17 -16.72
N PRO A 206 2.47 -3.25 -15.92
CA PRO A 206 3.28 -4.43 -16.26
C PRO A 206 2.64 -5.22 -17.41
N VAL A 207 3.46 -5.93 -18.15
CA VAL A 207 3.05 -6.84 -19.26
C VAL A 207 3.32 -8.28 -18.90
N GLU A 208 4.52 -8.57 -18.42
CA GLU A 208 4.97 -9.93 -18.11
C GLU A 208 5.78 -9.95 -16.82
N ILE A 209 5.60 -11.01 -16.04
CA ILE A 209 6.31 -11.22 -14.77
C ILE A 209 6.88 -12.65 -14.77
N HIS A 210 8.19 -12.77 -14.46
CA HIS A 210 8.85 -14.05 -14.20
C HIS A 210 9.47 -14.02 -12.81
N ALA A 211 9.18 -15.04 -11.99
CA ALA A 211 9.50 -14.99 -10.58
C ALA A 211 9.92 -16.35 -10.00
N HIS A 212 10.66 -16.25 -8.89
CA HIS A 212 10.94 -17.36 -7.99
C HIS A 212 10.62 -16.95 -6.56
N THR A 213 10.08 -17.87 -5.79
CA THR A 213 9.81 -17.72 -4.36
C THR A 213 10.46 -18.86 -3.59
N ALA A 214 10.83 -18.60 -2.34
CA ALA A 214 11.43 -19.61 -1.49
C ALA A 214 11.14 -19.35 -0.01
N ARG A 215 11.26 -20.41 0.81
CA ARG A 215 11.30 -20.33 2.27
C ARG A 215 12.67 -20.78 2.73
N LEU A 216 13.52 -19.81 3.08
CA LEU A 216 14.95 -20.05 3.29
C LEU A 216 15.40 -19.92 4.74
N ALA A 217 14.73 -19.11 5.55
CA ALA A 217 15.15 -18.80 6.91
C ALA A 217 14.09 -19.10 7.98
N HIS A 218 12.83 -19.28 7.61
CA HIS A 218 11.74 -19.45 8.57
C HIS A 218 11.12 -20.84 8.49
N GLU A 219 10.66 -21.31 9.66
CA GLU A 219 9.93 -22.56 9.81
C GLU A 219 8.46 -22.28 10.17
N ARG A 220 7.60 -23.31 10.08
CA ARG A 220 6.17 -23.22 10.47
C ARG A 220 5.38 -22.11 9.76
N ILE A 221 5.78 -21.77 8.52
CA ILE A 221 5.02 -20.92 7.62
C ILE A 221 4.81 -21.67 6.30
N GLU A 222 3.71 -21.36 5.63
CA GLU A 222 3.36 -21.94 4.31
C GLU A 222 3.89 -21.09 3.16
N VAL A 223 3.98 -19.79 3.42
CA VAL A 223 4.30 -18.74 2.45
C VAL A 223 5.81 -18.53 2.29
N GLU A 224 6.19 -17.72 1.33
CA GLU A 224 7.59 -17.37 1.10
C GLU A 224 8.11 -16.35 2.12
N ASP A 225 9.38 -16.49 2.46
CA ASP A 225 10.15 -15.45 3.15
C ASP A 225 11.08 -14.67 2.20
N THR A 226 11.18 -15.14 0.96
CA THR A 226 12.01 -14.51 -0.09
C THR A 226 11.35 -14.69 -1.45
N ALA A 227 11.22 -13.57 -2.18
CA ALA A 227 10.72 -13.52 -3.55
C ALA A 227 11.64 -12.65 -4.42
N VAL A 228 11.92 -13.10 -5.63
CA VAL A 228 12.61 -12.33 -6.68
C VAL A 228 11.85 -12.44 -7.99
N ALA A 229 11.72 -11.32 -8.71
CA ALA A 229 11.04 -11.30 -10.00
C ALA A 229 11.69 -10.32 -10.96
N THR A 230 11.51 -10.60 -12.26
CA THR A 230 11.69 -9.64 -13.35
C THR A 230 10.34 -9.24 -13.90
N VAL A 231 10.19 -7.96 -14.24
CA VAL A 231 8.95 -7.38 -14.77
C VAL A 231 9.26 -6.61 -16.04
N THR A 232 8.47 -6.83 -17.08
CA THR A 232 8.45 -5.98 -18.29
C THR A 232 7.22 -5.09 -18.27
N PHE A 233 7.35 -3.85 -18.74
CA PHE A 233 6.30 -2.84 -18.73
C PHE A 233 5.87 -2.44 -20.15
N GLU A 234 4.66 -1.92 -20.32
CA GLU A 234 4.12 -1.46 -21.61
C GLU A 234 5.00 -0.41 -22.29
N ASN A 235 5.66 0.45 -21.52
CA ASN A 235 6.59 1.45 -22.03
C ASN A 235 7.94 0.88 -22.47
N GLY A 236 8.12 -0.45 -22.40
CA GLY A 236 9.34 -1.19 -22.74
C GLY A 236 10.40 -1.19 -21.63
N GLY A 237 10.12 -0.57 -20.47
CA GLY A 237 11.00 -0.60 -19.31
C GLY A 237 11.05 -1.97 -18.65
N LEU A 238 12.15 -2.26 -17.96
CA LEU A 238 12.39 -3.51 -17.23
C LEU A 238 12.55 -3.24 -15.73
N ALA A 239 12.11 -4.17 -14.88
CA ALA A 239 12.40 -4.05 -13.45
C ALA A 239 12.82 -5.36 -12.81
N VAL A 240 13.55 -5.22 -11.69
CA VAL A 240 13.79 -6.29 -10.72
C VAL A 240 13.00 -5.96 -9.46
N LEU A 241 12.23 -6.94 -8.99
CA LEU A 241 11.52 -6.90 -7.72
C LEU A 241 12.14 -7.93 -6.77
N HIS A 242 12.45 -7.48 -5.55
CA HIS A 242 12.97 -8.33 -4.49
C HIS A 242 12.22 -8.02 -3.19
N ALA A 243 11.74 -9.05 -2.51
CA ALA A 243 11.15 -8.93 -1.18
C ALA A 243 11.63 -10.07 -0.30
N THR A 244 12.14 -9.75 0.89
CA THR A 244 12.53 -10.76 1.86
C THR A 244 12.33 -10.29 3.30
N THR A 245 11.98 -11.24 4.17
CA THR A 245 12.03 -11.11 5.63
C THR A 245 13.19 -11.86 6.25
N ALA A 246 14.09 -12.37 5.41
CA ALA A 246 15.25 -13.18 5.79
C ALA A 246 16.59 -12.44 5.72
N ALA A 247 16.60 -11.11 5.54
CA ALA A 247 17.82 -10.30 5.47
C ALA A 247 18.26 -9.84 6.87
N TYR A 248 18.95 -10.69 7.63
CA TYR A 248 19.45 -10.33 8.97
C TYR A 248 20.56 -9.28 8.90
N PRO A 249 20.57 -8.26 9.80
CA PRO A 249 19.59 -7.92 10.85
C PRO A 249 18.45 -7.02 10.34
N GLY A 250 18.36 -6.75 9.08
CA GLY A 250 17.47 -5.84 8.37
C GLY A 250 18.27 -4.80 7.59
N LEU A 251 17.90 -4.62 6.32
CA LEU A 251 18.43 -3.59 5.44
C LEU A 251 17.32 -2.58 5.12
N THR A 252 17.40 -1.94 3.97
CA THR A 252 16.51 -0.85 3.58
C THR A 252 15.37 -1.30 2.67
N VAL A 253 14.32 -0.48 2.60
CA VAL A 253 13.36 -0.48 1.50
C VAL A 253 13.87 0.50 0.45
N ARG A 254 14.03 0.06 -0.80
CA ARG A 254 14.62 0.87 -1.85
C ARG A 254 13.88 0.73 -3.17
N VAL A 255 13.59 1.88 -3.79
CA VAL A 255 13.17 1.96 -5.17
C VAL A 255 14.16 2.83 -5.94
N GLN A 256 14.76 2.26 -6.99
CA GLN A 256 15.63 2.96 -7.92
C GLN A 256 14.93 3.03 -9.27
N LEU A 257 14.89 4.20 -9.85
CA LEU A 257 14.30 4.47 -11.17
C LEU A 257 15.36 5.04 -12.08
N MET A 258 15.51 4.48 -13.28
CA MET A 258 16.45 4.91 -14.29
C MET A 258 15.71 5.24 -15.58
N GLY A 259 16.06 6.37 -16.18
CA GLY A 259 15.56 6.83 -17.46
C GLY A 259 16.69 7.34 -18.35
N SER A 260 16.37 7.64 -19.61
CA SER A 260 17.35 8.11 -20.59
C SER A 260 17.89 9.51 -20.32
N GLU A 261 17.21 10.29 -19.45
CA GLU A 261 17.56 11.68 -19.13
C GLU A 261 17.55 11.97 -17.63
N GLY A 262 17.37 10.97 -16.78
CA GLY A 262 17.41 11.13 -15.35
C GLY A 262 17.24 9.85 -14.58
N SER A 263 17.49 9.91 -13.28
CA SER A 263 17.38 8.77 -12.36
C SER A 263 17.07 9.25 -10.95
N ALA A 264 16.41 8.39 -10.17
CA ALA A 264 16.13 8.65 -8.76
C ALA A 264 16.36 7.41 -7.91
N VAL A 265 16.68 7.61 -6.64
CA VAL A 265 16.76 6.58 -5.61
C VAL A 265 16.00 7.06 -4.38
N VAL A 266 14.93 6.35 -4.07
CA VAL A 266 14.20 6.46 -2.79
C VAL A 266 14.67 5.31 -1.91
N ASP A 267 15.13 5.62 -0.70
CA ASP A 267 15.65 4.65 0.26
C ASP A 267 15.08 4.97 1.64
N ASN A 268 14.33 4.02 2.24
CA ASN A 268 13.59 4.24 3.48
C ASN A 268 12.80 5.57 3.47
N ASP A 269 11.98 5.77 2.44
CA ASP A 269 11.14 6.94 2.22
C ASP A 269 11.88 8.28 2.04
N GLN A 270 13.22 8.24 1.91
CA GLN A 270 14.06 9.41 1.69
C GLN A 270 14.57 9.45 0.25
N LEU A 271 14.60 10.63 -0.36
CA LEU A 271 15.18 10.86 -1.67
C LEU A 271 16.70 10.95 -1.56
N HIS A 272 17.38 9.81 -1.71
CA HIS A 272 18.82 9.72 -1.60
C HIS A 272 19.57 10.24 -2.83
N TYR A 273 18.97 10.06 -4.00
CA TYR A 273 19.51 10.54 -5.26
C TYR A 273 18.40 10.99 -6.17
N PHE A 274 18.63 12.08 -6.85
CA PHE A 274 17.78 12.59 -7.92
C PHE A 274 18.65 13.33 -8.92
N HIS A 275 18.48 13.01 -10.18
CA HIS A 275 19.07 13.77 -11.26
C HIS A 275 18.10 13.77 -12.45
N ALA A 276 17.80 14.95 -12.97
CA ALA A 276 17.05 15.09 -14.20
C ALA A 276 17.80 16.08 -15.09
N LYS A 277 17.90 15.76 -16.37
CA LYS A 277 18.51 16.64 -17.35
C LYS A 277 17.66 17.89 -17.51
N ASP A 278 18.21 19.04 -17.19
CA ASP A 278 17.58 20.31 -17.52
C ASP A 278 17.70 20.58 -19.02
N ALA A 279 16.66 21.16 -19.62
CA ALA A 279 16.69 21.55 -21.03
C ALA A 279 17.86 22.51 -21.29
N GLY A 280 18.88 22.04 -22.02
CA GLY A 280 20.08 22.81 -22.35
C GLY A 280 21.33 22.50 -21.54
N GLY A 281 21.28 21.55 -20.57
CA GLY A 281 22.47 21.07 -19.87
C GLY A 281 23.43 20.31 -20.81
N PRO A 282 24.75 20.25 -20.46
CA PRO A 282 25.71 19.50 -21.25
C PRO A 282 25.32 18.02 -21.32
N SER A 283 25.40 17.44 -22.51
CA SER A 283 25.25 16.01 -22.71
C SER A 283 26.35 15.25 -21.96
N ALA A 284 25.98 14.28 -21.13
CA ALA A 284 26.92 13.41 -20.45
C ALA A 284 27.40 12.27 -21.38
N ASP A 285 27.80 12.59 -22.59
CA ASP A 285 28.07 11.63 -23.69
C ASP A 285 29.12 10.56 -23.38
N MET A 286 29.92 10.76 -22.36
CA MET A 286 30.95 9.80 -21.91
C MET A 286 31.02 9.63 -20.39
N GLY A 287 29.94 9.98 -19.68
CA GLY A 287 29.91 9.98 -18.21
C GLY A 287 29.95 8.57 -17.62
N LEU A 288 31.09 8.18 -17.10
CA LEU A 288 31.19 7.04 -16.17
C LEU A 288 30.53 7.32 -14.82
N GLN A 289 30.28 8.59 -14.51
CA GLN A 289 29.60 9.04 -13.30
C GLN A 289 28.55 10.08 -13.70
N GLY A 290 27.33 9.91 -13.20
CA GLY A 290 26.20 10.79 -13.47
C GLY A 290 26.44 12.23 -13.06
N GLY A 291 25.53 13.11 -13.47
CA GLY A 291 25.44 14.48 -13.00
C GLY A 291 25.31 14.55 -11.47
N GLY A 292 25.47 15.76 -10.93
CA GLY A 292 25.36 16.01 -9.49
C GLY A 292 24.02 15.53 -8.92
N ASN A 293 23.99 15.15 -7.65
CA ASN A 293 22.78 14.80 -6.94
C ASN A 293 21.96 16.07 -6.68
N GLN A 294 20.77 16.14 -7.26
CA GLN A 294 19.82 17.26 -7.15
C GLN A 294 18.71 16.98 -6.10
N ALA A 295 18.81 15.91 -5.30
CA ALA A 295 17.74 15.51 -4.39
C ALA A 295 17.34 16.60 -3.39
N ARG A 296 18.30 17.34 -2.86
CA ARG A 296 18.06 18.43 -1.91
C ARG A 296 17.29 19.57 -2.55
N GLU A 297 17.71 19.98 -3.74
CA GLU A 297 17.07 21.05 -4.50
C GLU A 297 15.68 20.63 -4.97
N GLU A 298 15.50 19.36 -5.30
CA GLU A 298 14.20 18.83 -5.70
C GLU A 298 13.23 18.84 -4.53
N LEU A 299 13.63 18.28 -3.37
CA LEU A 299 12.80 18.24 -2.16
C LEU A 299 12.43 19.64 -1.64
N ALA A 300 13.30 20.64 -1.82
CA ALA A 300 13.01 22.01 -1.42
C ALA A 300 11.79 22.66 -2.15
N LYS A 301 11.30 22.02 -3.23
CA LYS A 301 10.09 22.46 -3.95
C LYS A 301 8.78 22.00 -3.28
N TYR A 302 8.87 21.09 -2.33
CA TYR A 302 7.73 20.52 -1.62
C TYR A 302 7.68 21.04 -0.19
N PRO A 303 6.48 21.14 0.42
CA PRO A 303 6.34 21.57 1.81
C PRO A 303 7.14 20.67 2.74
N ALA A 304 7.82 21.25 3.73
CA ALA A 304 8.49 20.48 4.76
C ALA A 304 7.49 19.61 5.54
N GLU A 305 7.92 18.44 5.94
CA GLU A 305 7.09 17.56 6.78
C GLU A 305 7.20 18.00 8.24
N ASP A 306 6.10 18.54 8.79
CA ASP A 306 6.06 19.12 10.15
C ASP A 306 5.47 18.15 11.20
N TYR A 307 5.42 16.82 10.91
CA TYR A 307 4.83 15.89 11.87
C TYR A 307 5.88 15.17 12.72
N GLU A 308 5.88 15.45 14.02
CA GLU A 308 6.58 14.65 15.02
C GLU A 308 5.63 13.62 15.65
N ALA A 309 6.01 12.33 15.60
CA ALA A 309 5.24 11.27 16.23
C ALA A 309 5.18 11.48 17.77
N LYS A 310 4.01 11.74 18.30
CA LYS A 310 3.77 11.89 19.75
C LYS A 310 3.75 10.54 20.47
N ASP A 311 3.43 9.45 19.74
CA ASP A 311 3.41 8.08 20.24
C ASP A 311 4.36 7.23 19.39
N PRO A 312 5.49 6.72 19.96
CA PRO A 312 6.47 5.96 19.19
C PRO A 312 5.96 4.59 18.74
N THR A 313 4.80 4.14 19.21
CA THR A 313 4.18 2.86 18.80
C THR A 313 3.24 3.02 17.61
N VAL A 314 2.98 4.25 17.16
CA VAL A 314 2.05 4.59 16.09
C VAL A 314 2.79 5.45 15.07
N TYR A 315 2.73 5.07 13.80
CA TYR A 315 3.38 5.77 12.69
C TYR A 315 2.35 6.45 11.78
N PRO A 316 1.66 7.51 12.22
CA PRO A 316 0.52 8.07 11.51
C PRO A 316 0.90 9.02 10.38
N ALA A 317 2.15 9.47 10.26
CA ALA A 317 2.55 10.53 9.32
C ALA A 317 2.09 10.25 7.87
N GLY A 318 2.34 9.06 7.36
CA GLY A 318 1.88 8.65 6.03
C GLY A 318 0.36 8.62 5.91
N HIS A 319 -0.35 8.12 6.94
CA HIS A 319 -1.81 8.13 6.98
C HIS A 319 -2.36 9.56 7.03
N ILE A 320 -1.75 10.47 7.78
CA ILE A 320 -2.14 11.89 7.82
C ILE A 320 -2.05 12.49 6.42
N ARG A 321 -0.95 12.26 5.70
CA ARG A 321 -0.79 12.76 4.33
C ARG A 321 -1.87 12.20 3.40
N GLN A 322 -2.13 10.91 3.46
CA GLN A 322 -3.16 10.28 2.64
C GLN A 322 -4.57 10.71 3.04
N TYR A 323 -4.88 10.88 4.34
CA TYR A 323 -6.17 11.43 4.76
C TYR A 323 -6.38 12.86 4.29
N ARG A 324 -5.34 13.69 4.21
CA ARG A 324 -5.45 15.03 3.61
C ARG A 324 -5.93 14.95 2.16
N ASP A 325 -5.42 14.00 1.38
CA ASP A 325 -5.89 13.77 0.02
C ASP A 325 -7.33 13.24 -0.03
N ILE A 326 -7.64 12.21 0.79
CA ILE A 326 -8.97 11.58 0.81
C ILE A 326 -10.06 12.57 1.23
N LEU A 327 -9.84 13.33 2.31
CA LEU A 327 -10.80 14.32 2.79
C LEU A 327 -10.93 15.47 1.79
N GLY A 328 -9.83 15.86 1.14
CA GLY A 328 -9.84 16.78 0.00
C GLY A 328 -10.66 16.24 -1.17
N ALA A 329 -10.45 14.99 -1.56
CA ALA A 329 -11.19 14.33 -2.64
C ALA A 329 -12.70 14.32 -2.38
N ILE A 330 -13.12 14.00 -1.13
CA ILE A 330 -14.53 14.05 -0.74
C ILE A 330 -15.10 15.48 -0.85
N THR A 331 -14.38 16.47 -0.35
CA THR A 331 -14.84 17.86 -0.30
C THR A 331 -14.90 18.49 -1.69
N GLU A 332 -13.95 18.16 -2.56
CA GLU A 332 -13.79 18.70 -3.92
C GLU A 332 -14.55 17.90 -4.98
N GLY A 333 -15.09 16.72 -4.63
CA GLY A 333 -15.79 15.83 -5.56
C GLY A 333 -14.87 15.24 -6.63
N ARG A 334 -13.61 14.98 -6.30
CA ARG A 334 -12.61 14.36 -7.20
C ARG A 334 -12.28 12.92 -6.78
N GLN A 335 -11.55 12.22 -7.62
CA GLN A 335 -10.97 10.94 -7.27
C GLN A 335 -9.84 11.13 -6.23
N PRO A 336 -9.64 10.16 -5.31
CA PRO A 336 -8.50 10.14 -4.41
C PRO A 336 -7.21 9.81 -5.17
N GLY A 337 -6.07 10.18 -4.62
CA GLY A 337 -4.75 9.89 -5.18
C GLY A 337 -4.37 8.40 -5.20
N VAL A 338 -5.07 7.58 -4.41
CA VAL A 338 -5.01 6.11 -4.48
C VAL A 338 -6.42 5.57 -4.61
N THR A 339 -6.71 4.91 -5.71
CA THR A 339 -8.00 4.31 -6.02
C THR A 339 -8.02 2.82 -5.65
N VAL A 340 -9.22 2.22 -5.62
CA VAL A 340 -9.34 0.75 -5.48
C VAL A 340 -8.69 0.03 -6.67
N SER A 341 -8.76 0.59 -7.88
CA SER A 341 -8.11 0.03 -9.09
C SER A 341 -6.58 -0.02 -8.95
N ASP A 342 -5.96 0.99 -8.33
CA ASP A 342 -4.52 0.95 -8.03
C ASP A 342 -4.16 -0.23 -7.13
N ALA A 343 -4.95 -0.46 -6.08
CA ALA A 343 -4.74 -1.56 -5.15
C ALA A 343 -5.00 -2.94 -5.79
N VAL A 344 -6.00 -3.05 -6.68
CA VAL A 344 -6.25 -4.26 -7.48
C VAL A 344 -5.06 -4.57 -8.38
N ASN A 345 -4.49 -3.56 -9.05
CA ASN A 345 -3.29 -3.74 -9.89
C ASN A 345 -2.08 -4.18 -9.05
N ALA A 346 -1.87 -3.60 -7.87
CA ALA A 346 -0.79 -4.02 -6.97
C ALA A 346 -0.98 -5.47 -6.50
N LEU A 347 -2.20 -5.85 -6.11
CA LEU A 347 -2.53 -7.22 -5.73
C LEU A 347 -2.35 -8.20 -6.89
N ALA A 348 -2.78 -7.82 -8.11
CA ALA A 348 -2.59 -8.63 -9.30
C ALA A 348 -1.11 -8.86 -9.63
N ALA A 349 -0.25 -7.85 -9.44
CA ALA A 349 1.19 -8.00 -9.63
C ALA A 349 1.81 -8.94 -8.59
N VAL A 350 1.40 -8.86 -7.33
CA VAL A 350 1.79 -9.81 -6.28
C VAL A 350 1.32 -11.23 -6.63
N ARG A 351 0.05 -11.39 -7.05
CA ARG A 351 -0.49 -12.68 -7.50
C ARG A 351 0.26 -13.24 -8.70
N ALA A 352 0.65 -12.39 -9.66
CA ALA A 352 1.43 -12.79 -10.83
C ALA A 352 2.81 -13.35 -10.44
N VAL A 353 3.46 -12.80 -9.42
CA VAL A 353 4.70 -13.35 -8.86
C VAL A 353 4.47 -14.76 -8.33
N TYR A 354 3.43 -14.98 -7.54
CA TYR A 354 3.12 -16.30 -6.99
C TYR A 354 2.72 -17.32 -8.06
N VAL A 355 1.92 -16.91 -9.04
CA VAL A 355 1.53 -17.75 -10.19
C VAL A 355 2.77 -18.15 -11.01
N SER A 356 3.62 -17.18 -11.33
CA SER A 356 4.86 -17.42 -12.08
C SER A 356 5.80 -18.37 -11.36
N ALA A 357 6.01 -18.17 -10.06
CA ALA A 357 6.86 -19.04 -9.24
C ALA A 357 6.31 -20.46 -9.14
N THR A 358 4.99 -20.62 -8.99
CA THR A 358 4.31 -21.91 -8.91
C THR A 358 4.41 -22.69 -10.23
N LEU A 359 4.23 -22.00 -11.37
CA LEU A 359 4.28 -22.59 -12.70
C LEU A 359 5.71 -22.68 -13.26
N ASN A 360 6.68 -22.05 -12.60
CA ASN A 360 8.06 -21.90 -13.05
C ASN A 360 8.17 -21.38 -14.49
N GLN A 361 7.38 -20.37 -14.82
CA GLN A 361 7.36 -19.73 -16.14
C GLN A 361 6.92 -18.27 -16.03
N ALA A 362 7.24 -17.47 -17.06
CA ALA A 362 6.71 -16.13 -17.21
C ALA A 362 5.17 -16.16 -17.38
N VAL A 363 4.48 -15.18 -16.79
CA VAL A 363 3.04 -15.01 -16.93
C VAL A 363 2.69 -13.60 -17.38
N LEU A 364 1.65 -13.50 -18.21
CA LEU A 364 1.12 -12.22 -18.64
C LEU A 364 0.27 -11.62 -17.53
N PHE A 365 0.48 -10.33 -17.27
CA PHE A 365 -0.26 -9.60 -16.25
C PHE A 365 -1.76 -9.57 -16.54
N ASP A 366 -2.13 -9.40 -17.83
CA ASP A 366 -3.53 -9.40 -18.25
C ASP A 366 -4.23 -10.76 -18.06
N ASP A 367 -3.50 -11.87 -18.23
CA ASP A 367 -4.02 -13.21 -17.94
C ASP A 367 -4.37 -13.37 -16.44
N VAL A 368 -3.56 -12.77 -15.57
CA VAL A 368 -3.79 -12.80 -14.12
C VAL A 368 -5.01 -11.94 -13.77
N LEU A 369 -5.09 -10.72 -14.30
CA LEU A 369 -6.24 -9.84 -14.11
C LEU A 369 -7.54 -10.44 -14.69
N ALA A 370 -7.46 -11.15 -15.82
CA ALA A 370 -8.61 -11.83 -16.42
C ALA A 370 -9.07 -13.08 -15.64
N GLY A 371 -8.41 -13.41 -14.51
CA GLY A 371 -8.78 -14.52 -13.66
C GLY A 371 -8.36 -15.90 -14.19
N LYS A 372 -7.51 -15.97 -15.22
CA LYS A 372 -7.03 -17.24 -15.80
C LYS A 372 -6.43 -18.20 -14.78
N TYR A 373 -5.93 -17.67 -13.69
CA TYR A 373 -5.24 -18.43 -12.64
C TYR A 373 -5.96 -18.38 -11.29
N ASN A 374 -7.25 -18.04 -11.25
CA ASN A 374 -7.98 -17.94 -9.98
C ASN A 374 -8.06 -19.30 -9.26
N ASP A 375 -8.24 -20.39 -10.00
CA ASP A 375 -8.30 -21.76 -9.45
C ASP A 375 -6.92 -22.37 -9.19
N LEU A 376 -5.82 -21.67 -9.51
CA LEU A 376 -4.48 -22.16 -9.26
C LEU A 376 -4.13 -22.05 -7.78
N GLU A 377 -3.93 -23.19 -7.12
CA GLU A 377 -3.34 -23.24 -5.79
C GLU A 377 -1.87 -22.82 -5.88
N VAL A 378 -1.55 -21.64 -5.36
CA VAL A 378 -0.18 -21.14 -5.32
C VAL A 378 0.62 -21.87 -4.26
N ARG A 379 1.93 -22.04 -4.52
CA ARG A 379 2.85 -22.74 -3.64
C ARG A 379 4.12 -21.93 -3.47
N THR A 380 4.71 -22.03 -2.29
CA THR A 380 6.08 -21.56 -2.08
C THR A 380 7.02 -22.46 -2.89
N GLY A 381 8.00 -21.86 -3.55
CA GLY A 381 9.03 -22.57 -4.29
C GLY A 381 9.93 -23.43 -3.38
N SER A 382 11.24 -23.46 -3.66
CA SER A 382 12.19 -24.28 -2.89
C SER A 382 12.19 -23.97 -1.39
N THR A 383 12.34 -24.99 -0.57
CA THR A 383 12.54 -24.86 0.88
C THR A 383 13.98 -25.26 1.24
N ALA A 384 14.54 -24.65 2.29
CA ALA A 384 15.92 -24.95 2.72
C ALA A 384 16.13 -26.44 3.10
N THR A 385 15.06 -27.16 3.41
CA THR A 385 15.10 -28.59 3.80
C THR A 385 15.11 -29.56 2.62
N GLU A 386 14.82 -29.12 1.39
CA GLU A 386 14.78 -29.98 0.21
C GLU A 386 16.12 -30.03 -0.54
N SER A 387 17.10 -29.23 -0.14
CA SER A 387 18.42 -29.10 -0.79
C SER A 387 19.58 -29.68 0.04
N ALA A 388 19.33 -30.47 1.08
CA ALA A 388 20.35 -31.12 1.92
C ALA A 388 20.47 -32.63 1.64
#